data_859822e90aaba6cef3b83b9d4fdd9443
#
_entry.id   859822e90aaba6cef3b83b9d4fdd9443
#
_cell.length_a   1.000
_cell.length_b   1.000
_cell.length_c   1.000
_cell.angle_alpha   90.00
_cell.angle_beta   90.00
_cell.angle_gamma   90.00
#
_symmetry.space_group_name_H-M   'P 1'
#
loop_
_entity.id
_entity.type
_entity.pdbx_description
1 polymer ?
#
loop_
_entity_poly.entity_id
_entity_poly.type
_entity_poly.pdbx_seq_one_letter_code
_entity_poly.pdbx_strand_id
1 'polypeptide(L)'
;MANIVSRTDAEAIIREQVVSTIFQDAPKQSVFMSMAKKLPNMTSNQTRIRVLDFLPTAYWVNGDTGMKQTSRQAWDNVYLNAAELAVIVPISEAVLSDAEFDIFGEITPRVNEAIGQRVDAAIIFGNNRPAEWPNDIITMARQAGNNVAVSGTPDYYNLLLGENGVISKIEDDGYMATGALAAMGMRAKLRGIRTTEGIPLFKSDMQGSTQYSLDGAPLHFPQNGAFDANVAQLIVGDFSQAVYAIRQDVTVKILDQGVIQDPVTKEIVYNLAQQDMVALRIVFRMGWALPNPATRMDEDRVGCAFAYLEPTTPATTQTVTST
;
A
#
# COMPACT_ATOMS: atom_id res chain seq x y z
N MET A 1 45.69 -19.80 -51.91
CA MET A 1 44.46 -19.40 -51.12
C MET A 1 44.92 -18.75 -49.89
N ALA A 2 44.57 -17.49 -49.64
CA ALA A 2 44.93 -16.81 -48.38
C ALA A 2 44.06 -17.37 -47.26
N ASN A 3 44.68 -18.04 -46.29
CA ASN A 3 43.99 -18.44 -45.07
C ASN A 3 43.71 -17.17 -44.24
N ILE A 4 42.47 -16.72 -44.29
CA ILE A 4 41.99 -15.63 -43.43
C ILE A 4 41.49 -16.28 -42.12
N VAL A 5 41.99 -15.84 -40.97
CA VAL A 5 41.47 -16.23 -39.67
C VAL A 5 40.03 -15.74 -39.60
N SER A 6 39.08 -16.66 -39.56
CA SER A 6 37.67 -16.32 -39.52
C SER A 6 37.30 -15.88 -38.09
N ARG A 7 36.15 -15.18 -37.96
CA ARG A 7 35.63 -14.76 -36.68
C ARG A 7 35.35 -15.93 -35.74
N THR A 8 34.97 -17.07 -36.31
CA THR A 8 34.75 -18.35 -35.60
C THR A 8 36.05 -18.93 -35.03
N ASP A 9 37.18 -18.74 -35.74
CA ASP A 9 38.49 -19.22 -35.25
C ASP A 9 39.08 -18.34 -34.16
N ALA A 10 38.61 -17.07 -34.06
CA ALA A 10 39.06 -16.08 -33.10
C ALA A 10 38.09 -15.91 -31.91
N GLU A 11 37.00 -16.68 -31.85
CA GLU A 11 35.91 -16.49 -30.87
C GLU A 11 36.40 -16.59 -29.43
N ALA A 12 37.37 -17.46 -29.14
CA ALA A 12 38.00 -17.61 -27.84
C ALA A 12 38.88 -16.41 -27.41
N ILE A 13 39.26 -15.55 -28.36
CA ILE A 13 40.15 -14.39 -28.12
C ILE A 13 39.36 -13.08 -28.10
N ILE A 14 38.15 -13.09 -28.69
CA ILE A 14 37.28 -11.92 -28.70
C ILE A 14 36.65 -11.78 -27.29
N ARG A 15 37.10 -10.78 -26.54
CA ARG A 15 36.49 -10.45 -25.26
C ARG A 15 35.08 -9.93 -25.49
N GLU A 16 34.10 -10.57 -24.85
CA GLU A 16 32.76 -10.00 -24.72
C GLU A 16 32.83 -8.73 -23.88
N GLN A 17 32.24 -7.66 -24.38
CA GLN A 17 32.08 -6.45 -23.59
C GLN A 17 30.91 -6.66 -22.66
N VAL A 18 31.18 -6.96 -21.41
CA VAL A 18 30.17 -7.03 -20.34
C VAL A 18 29.80 -5.60 -19.96
N VAL A 19 28.52 -5.27 -20.06
CA VAL A 19 27.99 -4.00 -19.55
C VAL A 19 27.93 -4.15 -18.03
N SER A 20 28.70 -3.36 -17.31
CA SER A 20 28.74 -3.38 -15.84
C SER A 20 27.45 -2.86 -15.20
N THR A 21 26.54 -2.26 -15.97
CA THR A 21 25.28 -1.73 -15.49
C THR A 21 24.20 -2.80 -15.55
N ILE A 22 23.64 -3.16 -14.39
CA ILE A 22 22.49 -4.06 -14.31
C ILE A 22 21.26 -3.33 -14.85
N PHE A 23 20.67 -3.88 -15.93
CA PHE A 23 19.43 -3.33 -16.48
C PHE A 23 18.24 -3.81 -15.65
N GLN A 24 17.66 -2.91 -14.85
CA GLN A 24 16.52 -3.20 -14.00
C GLN A 24 15.62 -1.96 -13.86
N ASP A 25 14.35 -2.20 -13.54
CA ASP A 25 13.41 -1.12 -13.24
C ASP A 25 13.78 -0.37 -11.96
N ALA A 26 13.43 0.92 -11.91
CA ALA A 26 13.56 1.68 -10.69
C ALA A 26 12.68 1.08 -9.56
N PRO A 27 13.20 0.96 -8.32
CA PRO A 27 12.45 0.40 -7.21
C PRO A 27 11.19 1.21 -6.92
N LYS A 28 10.07 0.52 -6.72
CA LYS A 28 8.77 1.13 -6.46
C LYS A 28 8.55 1.27 -4.96
N GLN A 29 8.23 2.47 -4.52
CA GLN A 29 7.95 2.74 -3.11
C GLN A 29 6.50 2.39 -2.73
N SER A 30 6.21 2.35 -1.42
CA SER A 30 4.85 2.21 -0.90
C SER A 30 3.98 3.38 -1.33
N VAL A 31 2.85 3.07 -1.98
CA VAL A 31 1.88 4.08 -2.41
C VAL A 31 1.05 4.57 -1.22
N PHE A 32 0.69 3.68 -0.31
CA PHE A 32 -0.02 4.05 0.91
C PHE A 32 0.74 5.08 1.73
N MET A 33 2.03 4.85 1.99
CA MET A 33 2.86 5.77 2.78
C MET A 33 3.04 7.14 2.11
N SER A 34 2.92 7.21 0.78
CA SER A 34 3.00 8.48 0.05
C SER A 34 1.74 9.34 0.15
N MET A 35 0.58 8.71 0.40
CA MET A 35 -0.73 9.38 0.45
C MET A 35 -1.24 9.59 1.88
N ALA A 36 -0.98 8.64 2.78
CA ALA A 36 -1.43 8.67 4.16
C ALA A 36 -0.67 9.70 5.00
N LYS A 37 -1.31 10.16 6.08
CA LYS A 37 -0.74 11.16 6.98
C LYS A 37 0.32 10.55 7.89
N LYS A 38 1.56 11.01 7.75
CA LYS A 38 2.65 10.63 8.64
C LYS A 38 2.55 11.39 9.97
N LEU A 39 2.54 10.65 11.08
CA LEU A 39 2.67 11.19 12.42
C LEU A 39 4.14 11.26 12.86
N PRO A 40 4.45 11.98 13.96
CA PRO A 40 5.78 11.94 14.57
C PRO A 40 6.22 10.51 14.87
N ASN A 41 7.53 10.26 14.80
CA ASN A 41 8.09 8.93 15.05
C ASN A 41 7.74 8.43 16.46
N MET A 42 7.43 7.13 16.55
CA MET A 42 7.06 6.49 17.81
C MET A 42 8.28 6.36 18.73
N THR A 43 8.12 6.72 19.99
CA THR A 43 9.15 6.54 21.02
C THR A 43 9.02 5.21 21.77
N SER A 44 7.81 4.61 21.73
CA SER A 44 7.48 3.32 22.37
C SER A 44 6.86 2.37 21.34
N ASN A 45 6.67 1.10 21.70
CA ASN A 45 6.04 0.10 20.84
C ASN A 45 4.57 0.40 20.55
N GLN A 46 3.91 1.14 21.45
CA GLN A 46 2.51 1.56 21.32
C GLN A 46 2.41 3.07 21.50
N THR A 47 1.68 3.72 20.61
CA THR A 47 1.37 5.16 20.68
C THR A 47 -0.13 5.34 20.68
N ARG A 48 -0.63 6.17 21.61
CA ARG A 48 -2.04 6.47 21.78
C ARG A 48 -2.40 7.76 21.05
N ILE A 49 -3.43 7.69 20.21
CA ILE A 49 -4.06 8.84 19.57
C ILE A 49 -5.40 9.09 20.27
N ARG A 50 -5.67 10.32 20.64
CA ARG A 50 -6.99 10.73 21.13
C ARG A 50 -7.87 11.05 19.95
N VAL A 51 -9.04 10.45 19.90
CA VAL A 51 -10.02 10.62 18.83
C VAL A 51 -11.31 11.15 19.43
N LEU A 52 -11.99 12.02 18.72
CA LEU A 52 -13.28 12.55 19.15
C LEU A 52 -14.34 11.45 19.02
N ASP A 53 -15.02 11.16 20.15
CA ASP A 53 -16.02 10.10 20.24
C ASP A 53 -17.44 10.66 20.28
N PHE A 54 -17.64 11.78 20.97
CA PHE A 54 -18.93 12.40 21.10
C PHE A 54 -18.85 13.92 20.92
N LEU A 55 -19.76 14.47 20.11
CA LEU A 55 -19.82 15.89 19.77
C LEU A 55 -20.82 16.64 20.66
N PRO A 56 -20.49 17.88 21.15
CA PRO A 56 -21.44 18.68 21.88
C PRO A 56 -22.57 19.16 20.97
N THR A 57 -23.80 19.15 21.49
CA THR A 57 -25.00 19.63 20.80
C THR A 57 -25.38 21.02 21.29
N ALA A 58 -25.70 21.92 20.37
CA ALA A 58 -26.21 23.25 20.69
C ALA A 58 -27.74 23.27 20.63
N TYR A 59 -28.36 24.05 21.50
CA TYR A 59 -29.81 24.18 21.60
C TYR A 59 -30.24 25.64 21.50
N TRP A 60 -31.35 25.88 20.83
CA TRP A 60 -31.98 27.20 20.84
C TRP A 60 -32.73 27.44 22.16
N VAL A 61 -32.56 28.62 22.72
CA VAL A 61 -33.23 29.01 23.93
C VAL A 61 -34.37 29.96 23.61
N ASN A 62 -35.59 29.63 24.04
CA ASN A 62 -36.76 30.47 23.80
C ASN A 62 -36.93 31.53 24.94
N GLY A 63 -36.95 32.80 24.53
CA GLY A 63 -37.16 33.93 25.41
C GLY A 63 -35.99 34.29 26.32
N ASP A 64 -36.11 35.39 27.04
CA ASP A 64 -35.00 35.96 27.83
C ASP A 64 -34.73 35.15 29.11
N THR A 65 -35.66 34.32 29.57
CA THR A 65 -35.55 33.49 30.77
C THR A 65 -35.45 32.00 30.52
N GLY A 66 -35.27 31.60 29.21
CA GLY A 66 -35.19 30.19 28.84
C GLY A 66 -34.00 29.47 29.47
N MET A 67 -34.22 28.23 29.93
CA MET A 67 -33.18 27.41 30.54
C MET A 67 -32.19 26.92 29.48
N LYS A 68 -30.88 27.07 29.75
CA LYS A 68 -29.78 26.56 28.93
C LYS A 68 -29.56 25.09 29.25
N GLN A 69 -29.54 24.28 28.21
CA GLN A 69 -29.26 22.83 28.31
C GLN A 69 -27.76 22.57 28.36
N THR A 70 -27.37 21.52 29.08
CA THR A 70 -25.97 21.07 29.09
C THR A 70 -25.72 20.05 27.99
N SER A 71 -24.55 20.10 27.43
CA SER A 71 -24.04 19.10 26.49
C SER A 71 -22.68 18.60 26.92
N ARG A 72 -22.31 17.40 26.50
CA ARG A 72 -21.03 16.79 26.80
C ARG A 72 -20.19 16.59 25.55
N GLN A 73 -18.88 16.47 25.73
CA GLN A 73 -17.93 16.03 24.71
C GLN A 73 -17.14 14.87 25.31
N ALA A 74 -16.87 13.85 24.49
CA ALA A 74 -16.08 12.69 24.91
C ALA A 74 -14.97 12.41 23.89
N TRP A 75 -13.92 11.77 24.35
CA TRP A 75 -12.78 11.33 23.56
C TRP A 75 -12.53 9.86 23.79
N ASP A 76 -12.18 9.17 22.73
CA ASP A 76 -11.75 7.78 22.74
C ASP A 76 -10.25 7.69 22.41
N ASN A 77 -9.66 6.52 22.62
CA ASN A 77 -8.26 6.28 22.38
C ASN A 77 -8.08 5.23 21.29
N VAL A 78 -7.42 5.61 20.21
CA VAL A 78 -6.96 4.67 19.16
C VAL A 78 -5.48 4.43 19.35
N TYR A 79 -5.08 3.18 19.30
CA TYR A 79 -3.69 2.78 19.52
C TYR A 79 -3.00 2.39 18.22
N LEU A 80 -1.81 2.95 18.01
CA LEU A 80 -0.88 2.48 16.99
C LEU A 80 0.08 1.49 17.62
N ASN A 81 0.08 0.27 17.15
CA ASN A 81 1.00 -0.77 17.56
C ASN A 81 2.09 -0.94 16.49
N ALA A 82 3.35 -0.83 16.90
CA ALA A 82 4.47 -1.00 15.99
C ALA A 82 4.72 -2.48 15.71
N ALA A 83 4.52 -2.91 14.47
CA ALA A 83 4.93 -4.22 14.01
C ALA A 83 6.30 -4.17 13.33
N GLU A 84 7.03 -5.27 13.40
CA GLU A 84 8.36 -5.41 12.80
C GLU A 84 8.29 -6.17 11.49
N LEU A 85 8.93 -5.61 10.47
CA LEU A 85 9.17 -6.25 9.20
C LEU A 85 10.68 -6.42 9.04
N ALA A 86 11.15 -7.65 8.84
CA ALA A 86 12.56 -7.96 8.72
C ALA A 86 12.83 -8.86 7.52
N VAL A 87 14.00 -8.66 6.91
CA VAL A 87 14.51 -9.49 5.83
C VAL A 87 15.96 -9.83 6.14
N ILE A 88 16.36 -11.08 5.90
CA ILE A 88 17.76 -11.54 5.97
C ILE A 88 18.13 -12.10 4.61
N VAL A 89 19.17 -11.56 3.99
CA VAL A 89 19.72 -12.01 2.70
C VAL A 89 21.12 -12.57 2.93
N PRO A 90 21.30 -13.89 2.92
CA PRO A 90 22.63 -14.50 3.02
C PRO A 90 23.36 -14.45 1.68
N ILE A 91 24.67 -14.14 1.70
CA ILE A 91 25.54 -14.02 0.52
C ILE A 91 26.88 -14.68 0.87
N SER A 92 27.46 -15.43 -0.07
CA SER A 92 28.81 -16.00 0.10
C SER A 92 29.89 -14.90 0.03
N GLU A 93 30.92 -14.96 0.90
CA GLU A 93 32.05 -14.02 0.87
C GLU A 93 32.82 -14.11 -0.46
N ALA A 94 32.95 -15.32 -1.03
CA ALA A 94 33.58 -15.49 -2.32
C ALA A 94 32.87 -14.68 -3.43
N VAL A 95 31.52 -14.67 -3.44
CA VAL A 95 30.73 -13.88 -4.39
C VAL A 95 30.92 -12.38 -4.17
N LEU A 96 31.04 -11.95 -2.91
CA LEU A 96 31.28 -10.54 -2.60
C LEU A 96 32.68 -10.07 -3.02
N SER A 97 33.70 -10.95 -2.89
CA SER A 97 35.06 -10.62 -3.27
C SER A 97 35.31 -10.66 -4.79
N ASP A 98 34.58 -11.54 -5.50
CA ASP A 98 34.72 -11.73 -6.95
C ASP A 98 33.80 -10.80 -7.77
N ALA A 99 32.84 -10.13 -7.10
CA ALA A 99 31.89 -9.26 -7.77
C ALA A 99 32.56 -7.96 -8.28
N GLU A 100 32.28 -7.60 -9.54
CA GLU A 100 32.76 -6.34 -10.15
C GLU A 100 31.91 -5.11 -9.71
N PHE A 101 30.85 -5.31 -8.95
CA PHE A 101 29.89 -4.26 -8.50
C PHE A 101 29.49 -4.44 -7.04
N ASP A 102 28.98 -3.35 -6.44
CA ASP A 102 28.50 -3.35 -5.04
C ASP A 102 27.15 -4.09 -4.93
N ILE A 103 27.23 -5.39 -4.54
CA ILE A 103 26.05 -6.24 -4.34
C ILE A 103 25.12 -5.67 -3.26
N PHE A 104 25.66 -5.12 -2.18
CA PHE A 104 24.82 -4.54 -1.11
C PHE A 104 24.07 -3.28 -1.56
N GLY A 105 24.74 -2.47 -2.40
CA GLY A 105 24.12 -1.31 -3.01
C GLY A 105 22.95 -1.65 -3.94
N GLU A 106 23.01 -2.81 -4.60
CA GLU A 106 21.95 -3.32 -5.47
C GLU A 106 20.80 -3.98 -4.72
N ILE A 107 21.10 -4.71 -3.63
CA ILE A 107 20.08 -5.42 -2.84
C ILE A 107 19.24 -4.45 -2.01
N THR A 108 19.84 -3.44 -1.39
CA THR A 108 19.15 -2.53 -0.46
C THR A 108 17.92 -1.85 -1.07
N PRO A 109 17.95 -1.27 -2.28
CA PRO A 109 16.77 -0.69 -2.92
C PRO A 109 15.66 -1.72 -3.18
N ARG A 110 16.03 -2.97 -3.56
CA ARG A 110 15.06 -4.04 -3.81
C ARG A 110 14.39 -4.55 -2.54
N VAL A 111 15.12 -4.61 -1.44
CA VAL A 111 14.53 -4.93 -0.13
C VAL A 111 13.60 -3.82 0.33
N ASN A 112 13.94 -2.55 0.11
CA ASN A 112 13.05 -1.42 0.40
C ASN A 112 11.76 -1.48 -0.42
N GLU A 113 11.83 -1.86 -1.70
CA GLU A 113 10.66 -2.11 -2.54
C GLU A 113 9.81 -3.26 -1.98
N ALA A 114 10.41 -4.37 -1.58
CA ALA A 114 9.71 -5.50 -0.97
C ALA A 114 9.05 -5.13 0.37
N ILE A 115 9.68 -4.30 1.18
CA ILE A 115 9.09 -3.73 2.41
C ILE A 115 7.85 -2.89 2.06
N GLY A 116 7.97 -1.97 1.10
CA GLY A 116 6.86 -1.15 0.63
C GLY A 116 5.69 -1.99 0.11
N GLN A 117 5.98 -3.03 -0.68
CA GLN A 117 4.98 -3.97 -1.17
C GLN A 117 4.23 -4.68 -0.02
N ARG A 118 4.96 -5.16 0.99
CA ARG A 118 4.36 -5.87 2.13
C ARG A 118 3.51 -4.94 3.00
N VAL A 119 3.96 -3.71 3.21
CA VAL A 119 3.20 -2.68 3.94
C VAL A 119 1.89 -2.38 3.22
N ASP A 120 1.93 -2.10 1.91
CA ASP A 120 0.74 -1.81 1.12
C ASP A 120 -0.24 -3.00 1.11
N ALA A 121 0.26 -4.23 0.90
CA ALA A 121 -0.57 -5.43 0.89
C ALA A 121 -1.24 -5.71 2.25
N ALA A 122 -0.54 -5.46 3.36
CA ALA A 122 -1.07 -5.66 4.70
C ALA A 122 -2.11 -4.60 5.09
N ILE A 123 -1.89 -3.33 4.74
CA ILE A 123 -2.77 -2.23 5.13
C ILE A 123 -4.01 -2.18 4.25
N ILE A 124 -3.86 -2.38 2.93
CA ILE A 124 -4.98 -2.25 1.99
C ILE A 124 -5.82 -3.52 1.96
N PHE A 125 -5.19 -4.70 1.83
CA PHE A 125 -5.86 -5.98 1.58
C PHE A 125 -5.79 -6.96 2.76
N GLY A 126 -5.09 -6.65 3.85
CA GLY A 126 -4.94 -7.53 5.01
C GLY A 126 -4.01 -8.74 4.79
N ASN A 127 -3.27 -8.79 3.67
CA ASN A 127 -2.40 -9.91 3.34
C ASN A 127 -1.20 -9.97 4.29
N ASN A 128 -1.12 -11.06 5.09
CA ASN A 128 -0.11 -11.25 6.14
C ASN A 128 -0.07 -10.10 7.17
N ARG A 129 -1.22 -9.52 7.46
CA ARG A 129 -1.38 -8.44 8.43
C ARG A 129 -0.96 -8.91 9.83
N PRO A 130 -0.14 -8.14 10.57
CA PRO A 130 0.11 -8.41 11.99
C PRO A 130 -1.20 -8.41 12.80
N ALA A 131 -1.34 -9.35 13.73
CA ALA A 131 -2.57 -9.48 14.54
C ALA A 131 -2.85 -8.23 15.42
N GLU A 132 -1.78 -7.48 15.75
CA GLU A 132 -1.87 -6.27 16.58
C GLU A 132 -2.36 -5.04 15.80
N TRP A 133 -2.41 -5.11 14.47
CA TRP A 133 -2.88 -4.02 13.62
C TRP A 133 -4.42 -4.03 13.49
N PRO A 134 -5.04 -2.86 13.26
CA PRO A 134 -6.47 -2.78 12.97
C PRO A 134 -6.81 -3.55 11.68
N ASN A 135 -8.09 -3.72 11.39
CA ASN A 135 -8.53 -4.30 10.13
C ASN A 135 -7.99 -3.50 8.94
N ASP A 136 -7.78 -4.18 7.83
CA ASP A 136 -7.38 -3.57 6.56
C ASP A 136 -8.48 -2.67 5.99
N ILE A 137 -8.08 -1.76 5.12
CA ILE A 137 -8.96 -0.74 4.52
C ILE A 137 -10.15 -1.39 3.80
N ILE A 138 -9.94 -2.45 3.03
CA ILE A 138 -11.00 -3.17 2.30
C ILE A 138 -12.01 -3.79 3.26
N THR A 139 -11.54 -4.42 4.34
CA THR A 139 -12.43 -5.03 5.34
C THR A 139 -13.24 -3.96 6.08
N MET A 140 -12.63 -2.84 6.46
CA MET A 140 -13.34 -1.72 7.10
C MET A 140 -14.37 -1.09 6.17
N ALA A 141 -14.02 -0.84 4.92
CA ALA A 141 -14.95 -0.31 3.91
C ALA A 141 -16.13 -1.27 3.65
N ARG A 142 -15.88 -2.58 3.62
CA ARG A 142 -16.93 -3.61 3.48
C ARG A 142 -17.85 -3.63 4.70
N GLN A 143 -17.33 -3.50 5.90
CA GLN A 143 -18.13 -3.45 7.14
C GLN A 143 -19.04 -2.22 7.19
N ALA A 144 -18.59 -1.09 6.65
CA ALA A 144 -19.39 0.13 6.50
C ALA A 144 -20.41 0.06 5.33
N GLY A 145 -20.34 -0.97 4.46
CA GLY A 145 -21.20 -1.07 3.27
C GLY A 145 -20.72 -0.23 2.08
N ASN A 146 -19.47 0.22 2.10
CA ASN A 146 -18.84 1.07 1.09
C ASN A 146 -18.21 0.26 -0.05
N ASN A 147 -18.87 -0.82 -0.45
CA ASN A 147 -18.47 -1.62 -1.60
C ASN A 147 -19.48 -1.45 -2.74
N VAL A 148 -18.98 -1.35 -3.97
CA VAL A 148 -19.77 -1.30 -5.20
C VAL A 148 -19.35 -2.47 -6.08
N ALA A 149 -20.29 -3.38 -6.37
CA ALA A 149 -20.00 -4.55 -7.18
C ALA A 149 -20.22 -4.24 -8.67
N VAL A 150 -19.28 -4.66 -9.51
CA VAL A 150 -19.43 -4.58 -10.96
C VAL A 150 -20.35 -5.72 -11.42
N SER A 151 -21.48 -5.42 -12.04
CA SER A 151 -22.43 -6.40 -12.56
C SER A 151 -22.77 -6.17 -14.04
N GLY A 152 -23.04 -7.22 -14.79
CA GLY A 152 -23.51 -7.17 -16.18
C GLY A 152 -22.54 -6.44 -17.12
N THR A 153 -23.09 -5.56 -17.97
CA THR A 153 -22.31 -4.63 -18.80
C THR A 153 -21.99 -3.40 -17.98
N PRO A 154 -20.75 -3.23 -17.50
CA PRO A 154 -20.45 -2.19 -16.52
C PRO A 154 -20.46 -0.79 -17.15
N ASP A 155 -21.25 0.10 -16.61
CA ASP A 155 -21.13 1.53 -16.82
C ASP A 155 -20.20 2.13 -15.76
N TYR A 156 -18.92 2.18 -16.09
CA TYR A 156 -17.91 2.67 -15.16
C TYR A 156 -18.10 4.14 -14.75
N TYR A 157 -18.77 4.96 -15.55
CA TYR A 157 -19.06 6.34 -15.19
C TYR A 157 -20.03 6.37 -14.00
N ASN A 158 -21.15 5.67 -14.11
CA ASN A 158 -22.15 5.60 -13.03
C ASN A 158 -21.63 4.82 -11.81
N LEU A 159 -20.84 3.76 -12.00
CA LEU A 159 -20.24 3.03 -10.88
C LEU A 159 -19.24 3.86 -10.06
N LEU A 160 -18.62 4.86 -10.66
CA LEU A 160 -17.65 5.71 -9.99
C LEU A 160 -18.26 7.01 -9.46
N LEU A 161 -18.99 7.73 -10.33
CA LEU A 161 -19.47 9.11 -10.10
C LEU A 161 -20.99 9.22 -9.95
N GLY A 162 -21.74 8.15 -10.28
CA GLY A 162 -23.20 8.17 -10.19
C GLY A 162 -23.71 8.00 -8.77
N GLU A 163 -25.02 8.10 -8.63
CA GLU A 163 -25.75 7.80 -7.40
C GLU A 163 -25.47 6.35 -6.96
N ASN A 164 -25.14 6.13 -5.70
CA ASN A 164 -24.63 4.86 -5.16
C ASN A 164 -23.29 4.38 -5.79
N GLY A 165 -22.57 5.24 -6.48
CA GLY A 165 -21.20 4.98 -6.94
C GLY A 165 -20.18 4.99 -5.81
N VAL A 166 -18.93 4.66 -6.14
CA VAL A 166 -17.86 4.57 -5.13
C VAL A 166 -17.62 5.90 -4.41
N ILE A 167 -17.68 7.03 -5.13
CA ILE A 167 -17.50 8.36 -4.53
C ILE A 167 -18.69 8.73 -3.67
N SER A 168 -19.93 8.52 -4.16
CA SER A 168 -21.16 8.81 -3.41
C SER A 168 -21.18 8.11 -2.05
N LYS A 169 -20.70 6.87 -1.96
CA LYS A 169 -20.61 6.14 -0.68
C LYS A 169 -19.75 6.83 0.37
N ILE A 170 -18.63 7.43 -0.04
CA ILE A 170 -17.73 8.16 0.86
C ILE A 170 -18.37 9.49 1.29
N GLU A 171 -19.06 10.15 0.37
CA GLU A 171 -19.74 11.41 0.61
C GLU A 171 -20.93 11.24 1.56
N ASP A 172 -21.66 10.12 1.44
CA ASP A 172 -22.76 9.75 2.35
C ASP A 172 -22.27 9.59 3.79
N ASP A 173 -21.03 9.08 3.98
CA ASP A 173 -20.37 9.00 5.27
C ASP A 173 -19.73 10.33 5.75
N GLY A 174 -19.85 11.40 4.94
CA GLY A 174 -19.38 12.74 5.28
C GLY A 174 -17.89 12.98 5.01
N TYR A 175 -17.26 12.17 4.19
CA TYR A 175 -15.87 12.35 3.78
C TYR A 175 -15.78 12.82 2.32
N MET A 176 -14.67 13.48 1.99
CA MET A 176 -14.35 13.84 0.61
C MET A 176 -13.12 13.05 0.14
N ALA A 177 -13.17 12.54 -1.07
CA ALA A 177 -12.06 11.80 -1.64
C ALA A 177 -10.83 12.70 -1.83
N THR A 178 -9.72 12.34 -1.19
CA THR A 178 -8.42 13.03 -1.35
C THR A 178 -7.48 12.29 -2.28
N GLY A 179 -7.82 11.04 -2.63
CA GLY A 179 -7.04 10.22 -3.54
C GLY A 179 -7.72 8.93 -3.94
N ALA A 180 -7.21 8.33 -4.99
CA ALA A 180 -7.69 7.05 -5.47
C ALA A 180 -6.52 6.13 -5.87
N LEU A 181 -6.69 4.83 -5.65
CA LEU A 181 -5.80 3.76 -6.07
C LEU A 181 -6.55 2.86 -7.04
N ALA A 182 -5.95 2.52 -8.18
CA ALA A 182 -6.57 1.64 -9.15
C ALA A 182 -5.61 0.58 -9.69
N ALA A 183 -6.16 -0.59 -9.99
CA ALA A 183 -5.44 -1.63 -10.73
C ALA A 183 -4.99 -1.10 -12.10
N MET A 184 -3.83 -1.56 -12.60
CA MET A 184 -3.32 -1.14 -13.92
C MET A 184 -4.31 -1.40 -15.06
N GLY A 185 -5.10 -2.49 -14.98
CA GLY A 185 -6.15 -2.79 -15.95
C GLY A 185 -7.29 -1.77 -16.00
N MET A 186 -7.50 -1.03 -14.91
CA MET A 186 -8.52 0.02 -14.85
C MET A 186 -8.22 1.20 -15.78
N ARG A 187 -6.94 1.47 -16.09
CA ARG A 187 -6.56 2.52 -17.05
C ARG A 187 -7.23 2.35 -18.41
N ALA A 188 -7.27 1.11 -18.93
CA ALA A 188 -7.91 0.84 -20.19
C ALA A 188 -9.43 1.04 -20.13
N LYS A 189 -10.05 0.62 -19.02
CA LYS A 189 -11.49 0.78 -18.79
C LYS A 189 -11.90 2.25 -18.71
N LEU A 190 -11.15 3.06 -17.93
CA LEU A 190 -11.38 4.50 -17.83
C LEU A 190 -11.24 5.22 -19.18
N ARG A 191 -10.19 4.92 -19.97
CA ARG A 191 -10.04 5.49 -21.30
C ARG A 191 -11.12 5.07 -22.29
N GLY A 192 -11.77 3.95 -22.04
CA GLY A 192 -12.88 3.44 -22.84
C GLY A 192 -14.21 4.13 -22.57
N ILE A 193 -14.33 4.92 -21.49
CA ILE A 193 -15.56 5.62 -21.15
C ILE A 193 -15.83 6.72 -22.17
N ARG A 194 -16.99 6.65 -22.84
CA ARG A 194 -17.41 7.59 -23.87
C ARG A 194 -18.86 8.00 -23.65
N THR A 195 -19.21 9.20 -24.10
CA THR A 195 -20.62 9.62 -24.22
C THR A 195 -21.32 8.79 -25.31
N THR A 196 -22.67 8.87 -25.35
CA THR A 196 -23.50 8.30 -26.43
C THR A 196 -23.07 8.80 -27.82
N GLU A 197 -22.46 9.98 -27.88
CA GLU A 197 -21.96 10.62 -29.11
C GLU A 197 -20.51 10.22 -29.42
N GLY A 198 -19.91 9.32 -28.63
CA GLY A 198 -18.53 8.81 -28.82
C GLY A 198 -17.41 9.70 -28.31
N ILE A 199 -17.73 10.80 -27.61
CA ILE A 199 -16.73 11.70 -27.03
C ILE A 199 -16.13 11.04 -25.79
N PRO A 200 -14.78 10.95 -25.65
CA PRO A 200 -14.16 10.40 -24.45
C PRO A 200 -14.40 11.32 -23.25
N LEU A 201 -14.94 10.75 -22.17
CA LEU A 201 -15.16 11.47 -20.91
C LEU A 201 -13.87 11.56 -20.11
N PHE A 202 -13.08 10.50 -20.10
CA PHE A 202 -11.77 10.51 -19.46
C PHE A 202 -10.73 11.02 -20.47
N LYS A 203 -10.29 12.26 -20.30
CA LYS A 203 -9.34 12.88 -21.20
C LYS A 203 -7.95 12.25 -21.02
N SER A 204 -7.44 11.62 -22.07
CA SER A 204 -6.02 11.26 -22.20
C SER A 204 -5.40 12.16 -23.27
N ASP A 205 -4.39 12.92 -22.90
CA ASP A 205 -3.62 13.68 -23.89
C ASP A 205 -2.62 12.75 -24.58
N MET A 206 -2.62 12.76 -25.92
CA MET A 206 -1.67 11.98 -26.71
C MET A 206 -0.31 12.67 -26.86
N GLN A 207 -0.23 13.98 -26.58
CA GLN A 207 0.97 14.79 -26.78
C GLN A 207 1.64 15.26 -25.46
N GLY A 208 0.94 15.13 -24.33
CA GLY A 208 1.44 15.54 -23.02
C GLY A 208 1.44 14.43 -21.98
N SER A 209 1.97 14.70 -20.79
CA SER A 209 1.87 13.80 -19.64
C SER A 209 0.43 13.80 -19.15
N THR A 210 -0.24 12.64 -19.24
CA THR A 210 -1.61 12.49 -18.74
C THR A 210 -1.60 12.49 -17.22
N GLN A 211 -2.19 13.50 -16.61
CA GLN A 211 -2.50 13.48 -15.18
C GLN A 211 -3.80 12.72 -14.99
N TYR A 212 -3.73 11.62 -14.24
CA TYR A 212 -4.93 10.86 -13.91
C TYR A 212 -5.54 11.44 -12.63
N SER A 213 -6.77 11.96 -12.75
CA SER A 213 -7.58 12.43 -11.62
C SER A 213 -9.00 11.89 -11.74
N LEU A 214 -9.63 11.65 -10.62
CA LEU A 214 -11.02 11.23 -10.51
C LEU A 214 -11.70 12.21 -9.55
N ASP A 215 -12.66 12.98 -10.07
CA ASP A 215 -13.37 14.05 -9.32
C ASP A 215 -12.39 15.00 -8.59
N GLY A 216 -11.33 15.42 -9.28
CA GLY A 216 -10.30 16.30 -8.71
C GLY A 216 -9.26 15.61 -7.81
N ALA A 217 -9.53 14.42 -7.30
CA ALA A 217 -8.58 13.63 -6.52
C ALA A 217 -7.55 12.93 -7.42
N PRO A 218 -6.26 12.89 -7.05
CA PRO A 218 -5.23 12.21 -7.83
C PRO A 218 -5.48 10.70 -7.84
N LEU A 219 -5.35 10.10 -9.03
CA LEU A 219 -5.50 8.66 -9.24
C LEU A 219 -4.13 8.02 -9.45
N HIS A 220 -3.74 7.15 -8.53
CA HIS A 220 -2.48 6.43 -8.55
C HIS A 220 -2.66 4.99 -9.00
N PHE A 221 -1.67 4.48 -9.76
CA PHE A 221 -1.63 3.09 -10.22
C PHE A 221 -0.42 2.40 -9.57
N PRO A 222 -0.62 1.65 -8.49
CA PRO A 222 0.46 0.92 -7.83
C PRO A 222 1.16 -0.05 -8.79
N GLN A 223 2.48 0.01 -8.84
CA GLN A 223 3.31 -0.85 -9.69
C GLN A 223 4.24 -1.74 -8.87
N ASN A 224 4.12 -1.70 -7.54
CA ASN A 224 4.92 -2.51 -6.62
C ASN A 224 4.40 -3.95 -6.43
N GLY A 225 3.34 -4.34 -7.17
CA GLY A 225 2.76 -5.68 -7.08
C GLY A 225 1.93 -5.96 -5.83
N ALA A 226 1.67 -4.94 -4.98
CA ALA A 226 0.84 -5.09 -3.78
C ALA A 226 -0.66 -5.06 -4.09
N PHE A 227 -1.06 -4.46 -5.20
CA PHE A 227 -2.48 -4.24 -5.52
C PHE A 227 -3.13 -5.48 -6.11
N ASP A 228 -4.09 -6.07 -5.37
CA ASP A 228 -4.83 -7.25 -5.82
C ASP A 228 -6.10 -6.84 -6.59
N ALA A 229 -6.02 -6.95 -7.92
CA ALA A 229 -7.13 -6.65 -8.83
C ALA A 229 -8.31 -7.64 -8.71
N ASN A 230 -8.12 -8.80 -8.07
CA ASN A 230 -9.20 -9.77 -7.83
C ASN A 230 -10.07 -9.39 -6.62
N VAL A 231 -9.56 -8.58 -5.72
CA VAL A 231 -10.30 -8.09 -4.55
C VAL A 231 -10.91 -6.72 -4.81
N ALA A 232 -10.14 -5.80 -5.39
CA ALA A 232 -10.61 -4.46 -5.73
C ALA A 232 -10.05 -4.01 -7.08
N GLN A 233 -10.89 -3.36 -7.89
CA GLN A 233 -10.45 -2.73 -9.15
C GLN A 233 -10.01 -1.28 -8.94
N LEU A 234 -10.67 -0.59 -8.01
CA LEU A 234 -10.43 0.80 -7.62
C LEU A 234 -10.76 0.96 -6.15
N ILE A 235 -9.98 1.75 -5.46
CA ILE A 235 -10.20 2.19 -4.07
C ILE A 235 -10.16 3.71 -4.08
N VAL A 236 -11.16 4.35 -3.53
CA VAL A 236 -11.22 5.81 -3.36
C VAL A 236 -11.33 6.09 -1.87
N GLY A 237 -10.80 7.20 -1.41
CA GLY A 237 -10.97 7.57 -0.02
C GLY A 237 -10.29 8.86 0.40
N ASP A 238 -10.53 9.20 1.65
CA ASP A 238 -9.82 10.27 2.33
C ASP A 238 -8.57 9.71 3.03
N PHE A 239 -7.45 9.72 2.33
CA PHE A 239 -6.17 9.26 2.86
C PHE A 239 -5.62 10.12 4.00
N SER A 240 -6.15 11.33 4.22
CA SER A 240 -5.78 12.17 5.36
C SER A 240 -6.24 11.59 6.69
N GLN A 241 -7.28 10.74 6.69
CA GLN A 241 -7.77 10.01 7.86
C GLN A 241 -6.91 8.79 8.20
N ALA A 242 -6.22 8.22 7.20
CA ALA A 242 -5.29 7.13 7.44
C ALA A 242 -3.96 7.67 8.00
N VAL A 243 -3.58 7.24 9.18
CA VAL A 243 -2.38 7.71 9.86
C VAL A 243 -1.37 6.59 10.08
N TYR A 244 -0.09 6.90 9.93
CA TYR A 244 0.98 5.97 10.24
C TYR A 244 2.12 6.65 10.99
N ALA A 245 2.86 5.88 11.76
CA ALA A 245 4.05 6.34 12.45
C ALA A 245 5.16 5.30 12.36
N ILE A 246 6.39 5.76 12.15
CA ILE A 246 7.58 4.92 12.09
C ILE A 246 8.17 4.84 13.49
N ARG A 247 8.40 3.61 13.99
CA ARG A 247 9.09 3.36 15.26
C ARG A 247 10.60 3.26 15.04
N GLN A 248 11.00 2.56 13.98
CA GLN A 248 12.39 2.35 13.59
C GLN A 248 12.45 2.39 12.07
N ASP A 249 13.22 3.33 11.56
CA ASP A 249 13.47 3.44 10.12
C ASP A 249 14.31 2.25 9.65
N VAL A 250 14.41 2.07 8.34
CA VAL A 250 15.16 0.99 7.74
C VAL A 250 16.57 0.96 8.29
N THR A 251 16.88 -0.09 9.06
CA THR A 251 18.22 -0.32 9.62
C THR A 251 18.84 -1.52 8.95
N VAL A 252 20.03 -1.30 8.42
CA VAL A 252 20.83 -2.31 7.74
C VAL A 252 21.94 -2.77 8.69
N LYS A 253 22.08 -4.08 8.87
CA LYS A 253 23.15 -4.69 9.65
C LYS A 253 23.78 -5.83 8.86
N ILE A 254 25.08 -5.81 8.73
CA ILE A 254 25.85 -6.91 8.17
C ILE A 254 26.16 -7.87 9.32
N LEU A 255 25.86 -9.14 9.13
CA LEU A 255 26.13 -10.24 10.06
C LEU A 255 27.18 -11.15 9.41
N ASP A 256 28.31 -11.26 10.04
CA ASP A 256 29.46 -12.14 9.68
C ASP A 256 29.45 -13.43 10.48
N GLN A 257 28.72 -13.46 11.58
CA GLN A 257 28.64 -14.59 12.50
C GLN A 257 27.19 -14.88 12.85
N GLY A 258 26.88 -16.15 12.99
CA GLY A 258 25.56 -16.60 13.38
C GLY A 258 25.05 -17.80 12.58
N VAL A 259 23.87 -18.26 12.97
CA VAL A 259 23.17 -19.36 12.34
C VAL A 259 21.79 -18.89 11.87
N ILE A 260 21.43 -19.19 10.64
CA ILE A 260 20.11 -18.95 10.08
C ILE A 260 19.36 -20.26 10.08
N GLN A 261 18.19 -20.27 10.75
CA GLN A 261 17.31 -21.42 10.88
C GLN A 261 16.06 -21.22 10.05
N ASP A 262 15.48 -22.31 9.55
CA ASP A 262 14.16 -22.32 8.99
C ASP A 262 13.12 -21.94 10.06
N PRO A 263 12.19 -20.99 9.80
CA PRO A 263 11.21 -20.53 10.79
C PRO A 263 10.22 -21.62 11.20
N VAL A 264 9.96 -22.64 10.36
CA VAL A 264 8.98 -23.68 10.58
C VAL A 264 9.65 -24.93 11.18
N THR A 265 10.66 -25.50 10.50
CA THR A 265 11.32 -26.75 10.90
C THR A 265 12.33 -26.55 12.01
N LYS A 266 12.83 -25.31 12.23
CA LYS A 266 13.90 -24.95 13.18
C LYS A 266 15.25 -25.60 12.84
N GLU A 267 15.37 -26.19 11.67
CA GLU A 267 16.64 -26.75 11.20
C GLU A 267 17.59 -25.64 10.77
N ILE A 268 18.88 -25.88 10.95
CA ILE A 268 19.92 -24.92 10.53
C ILE A 268 20.04 -24.99 9.02
N VAL A 269 19.69 -23.89 8.35
CA VAL A 269 19.83 -23.74 6.89
C VAL A 269 21.22 -23.24 6.52
N TYR A 270 21.69 -22.22 7.24
CA TYR A 270 23.02 -21.65 7.01
C TYR A 270 23.74 -21.41 8.32
N ASN A 271 25.04 -21.79 8.38
CA ASN A 271 25.95 -21.41 9.43
C ASN A 271 27.00 -20.46 8.83
N LEU A 272 26.83 -19.16 9.07
CA LEU A 272 27.59 -18.10 8.40
C LEU A 272 29.12 -18.31 8.57
N ALA A 273 29.57 -18.62 9.79
CA ALA A 273 30.98 -18.79 10.10
C ALA A 273 31.62 -20.07 9.52
N GLN A 274 30.82 -21.14 9.31
CA GLN A 274 31.34 -22.41 8.78
C GLN A 274 31.27 -22.50 7.25
N GLN A 275 30.44 -21.66 6.65
CA GLN A 275 30.15 -21.66 5.21
C GLN A 275 30.75 -20.43 4.50
N ASP A 276 31.55 -19.63 5.20
CA ASP A 276 32.13 -18.37 4.70
C ASP A 276 31.04 -17.49 4.04
N MET A 277 30.01 -17.19 4.82
CA MET A 277 28.83 -16.39 4.37
C MET A 277 28.68 -15.15 5.23
N VAL A 278 28.19 -14.10 4.59
CA VAL A 278 27.74 -12.86 5.23
C VAL A 278 26.24 -12.70 4.99
N ALA A 279 25.50 -12.24 5.98
CA ALA A 279 24.08 -11.97 5.83
C ALA A 279 23.77 -10.49 6.03
N LEU A 280 23.00 -9.93 5.11
CA LEU A 280 22.44 -8.60 5.23
C LEU A 280 21.10 -8.68 5.95
N ARG A 281 21.01 -8.12 7.17
CA ARG A 281 19.76 -8.03 7.92
C ARG A 281 19.20 -6.62 7.83
N ILE A 282 18.00 -6.50 7.32
CA ILE A 282 17.25 -5.24 7.21
C ILE A 282 16.02 -5.35 8.09
N VAL A 283 15.80 -4.34 8.95
CA VAL A 283 14.67 -4.28 9.87
C VAL A 283 13.98 -2.92 9.74
N PHE A 284 12.66 -2.95 9.66
CA PHE A 284 11.78 -1.78 9.64
C PHE A 284 10.62 -1.98 10.61
N ARG A 285 10.25 -0.95 11.39
CA ARG A 285 9.15 -1.03 12.35
C ARG A 285 8.21 0.15 12.20
N MET A 286 6.93 -0.11 11.99
CA MET A 286 5.90 0.92 11.88
C MET A 286 4.58 0.48 12.48
N GLY A 287 3.74 1.46 12.80
CA GLY A 287 2.34 1.25 13.15
C GLY A 287 1.43 2.11 12.28
N TRP A 288 0.20 1.67 12.09
CA TRP A 288 -0.82 2.44 11.37
C TRP A 288 -2.18 2.32 12.06
N ALA A 289 -3.08 3.25 11.78
CA ALA A 289 -4.48 3.19 12.22
C ALA A 289 -5.37 4.06 11.31
N LEU A 290 -6.65 3.73 11.32
CA LEU A 290 -7.72 4.57 10.78
C LEU A 290 -8.56 5.05 11.97
N PRO A 291 -8.34 6.27 12.49
CA PRO A 291 -8.97 6.74 13.74
C PRO A 291 -10.49 6.84 13.68
N ASN A 292 -11.07 7.14 12.52
CA ASN A 292 -12.51 7.32 12.29
C ASN A 292 -13.18 8.18 13.39
N PRO A 293 -12.92 9.51 13.46
CA PRO A 293 -13.48 10.38 14.48
C PRO A 293 -14.98 10.58 14.25
N ALA A 294 -15.76 10.78 15.33
CA ALA A 294 -17.15 11.19 15.23
C ALA A 294 -17.25 12.54 14.49
N THR A 295 -18.10 12.59 13.47
CA THR A 295 -18.40 13.80 12.69
C THR A 295 -19.85 14.21 12.89
N ARG A 296 -20.26 15.39 12.40
CA ARG A 296 -21.67 15.79 12.43
C ARG A 296 -22.55 14.99 11.47
N MET A 297 -21.98 14.33 10.48
CA MET A 297 -22.70 13.48 9.54
C MET A 297 -22.72 12.01 9.99
N ASP A 298 -21.68 11.57 10.71
CA ASP A 298 -21.56 10.23 11.31
C ASP A 298 -21.19 10.36 12.78
N GLU A 299 -22.20 10.51 13.63
CA GLU A 299 -22.03 10.63 15.09
C GLU A 299 -21.73 9.26 15.72
N ASP A 300 -22.19 8.17 15.12
CA ASP A 300 -22.05 6.80 15.61
C ASP A 300 -20.75 6.11 15.15
N ARG A 301 -19.96 6.78 14.31
CA ARG A 301 -18.68 6.27 13.77
C ARG A 301 -18.80 4.95 13.01
N VAL A 302 -19.92 4.75 12.33
CA VAL A 302 -20.20 3.53 11.54
C VAL A 302 -19.63 3.63 10.12
N GLY A 303 -19.54 4.84 9.58
CA GLY A 303 -19.02 5.12 8.25
C GLY A 303 -17.53 4.83 8.12
N CYS A 304 -17.05 4.78 6.90
CA CYS A 304 -15.64 4.58 6.58
C CYS A 304 -15.17 5.62 5.56
N ALA A 305 -13.99 6.19 5.79
CA ALA A 305 -13.38 7.17 4.88
C ALA A 305 -12.94 6.56 3.53
N PHE A 306 -13.18 5.29 3.29
CA PHE A 306 -12.79 4.56 2.08
C PHE A 306 -13.96 3.79 1.49
N ALA A 307 -14.01 3.71 0.16
CA ALA A 307 -14.89 2.85 -0.60
C ALA A 307 -14.13 2.19 -1.75
N TYR A 308 -14.63 1.07 -2.24
CA TYR A 308 -13.95 0.34 -3.30
C TYR A 308 -14.91 -0.29 -4.30
N LEU A 309 -14.38 -0.50 -5.52
CA LEU A 309 -15.06 -1.16 -6.62
C LEU A 309 -14.65 -2.63 -6.65
N GLU A 310 -15.59 -3.54 -6.40
CA GLU A 310 -15.37 -4.99 -6.50
C GLU A 310 -15.31 -5.46 -7.95
N PRO A 311 -14.47 -6.44 -8.30
CA PRO A 311 -14.52 -7.10 -9.60
C PRO A 311 -15.80 -7.94 -9.77
N THR A 312 -16.15 -8.23 -11.02
CA THR A 312 -17.35 -9.02 -11.37
C THR A 312 -17.30 -10.48 -10.86
N THR A 313 -16.12 -11.01 -10.59
CA THR A 313 -15.94 -12.35 -10.03
C THR A 313 -15.58 -12.20 -8.56
N PRO A 314 -16.42 -12.71 -7.63
CA PRO A 314 -16.04 -12.72 -6.23
C PRO A 314 -14.73 -13.51 -6.08
N ALA A 315 -13.77 -12.95 -5.37
CA ALA A 315 -12.56 -13.66 -5.02
C ALA A 315 -12.95 -14.96 -4.32
N THR A 316 -12.55 -16.09 -4.87
CA THR A 316 -12.64 -17.37 -4.18
C THR A 316 -11.88 -17.19 -2.87
N THR A 317 -12.59 -17.22 -1.76
CA THR A 317 -11.99 -17.17 -0.42
C THR A 317 -10.95 -18.28 -0.35
N GLN A 318 -9.68 -17.93 -0.49
CA GLN A 318 -8.62 -18.89 -0.18
C GLN A 318 -8.70 -19.09 1.33
N THR A 319 -9.33 -20.20 1.70
CA THR A 319 -9.24 -20.74 3.05
C THR A 319 -7.77 -21.06 3.27
N VAL A 320 -7.07 -20.21 4.00
CA VAL A 320 -5.71 -20.51 4.46
C VAL A 320 -5.85 -21.70 5.40
N THR A 321 -5.59 -22.88 4.86
CA THR A 321 -5.38 -24.09 5.66
C THR A 321 -4.06 -23.88 6.39
N SER A 322 -4.15 -23.54 7.67
CA SER A 322 -3.03 -23.59 8.60
C SER A 322 -2.60 -25.04 8.75
N THR A 323 -1.50 -25.41 8.13
CA THR A 323 -0.67 -26.58 8.48
C THR A 323 0.58 -26.12 9.16
#